data_8afbfecde5a70551d3e8ecc5c51d2b32
#
_entry.id   8afbfecde5a70551d3e8ecc5c51d2b32
#
_cell.length_a   1.000
_cell.length_b   1.000
_cell.length_c   1.000
_cell.angle_alpha   90.00
_cell.angle_beta   90.00
_cell.angle_gamma   90.00
#
_symmetry.space_group_name_H-M   'P 1'
#
loop_
_entity.id
_entity.type
_entity.pdbx_description
1 polymer ?
#
loop_
_entity_poly.entity_id
_entity_poly.type
_entity_poly.pdbx_seq_one_letter_code
_entity_poly.pdbx_strand_id
1 'polypeptide(L)'
;MARFVLRRLLYAVVVLWLTATLVFVFLHVSPVPVERVIGGPRATADTLDQIRGNLGLDRPVLVQYWRFAGRLLRGDLGDSYINGMPVTALIGQRLPTTLCLVAGAAVLWFAGGVLLGVLCATRARGLGDRAATVFVLIGLSTPPFVMALALLHVFSAGFGGGAVHLFEAGPPLQEHFLRRIVLPWIALAFLMIATYTRLTRGAMLDALGEDYVRTARAKGLPERRVIARHGLRTALAPVVTQLGIDLGALVGSTIVTEKVFGLQGVGQLVYQSIALGDTPVIIGVTLLVTSFVVAANLLVDIGYSVLDPRVRLR
;
A
#
# COMPACT_ATOMS: atom_id res chain seq x y z
N MET A 1 -14.70 2.09 -24.53
CA MET A 1 -14.81 2.15 -23.07
C MET A 1 -15.32 0.83 -22.47
N ALA A 2 -16.54 0.38 -22.77
CA ALA A 2 -17.08 -0.86 -22.19
C ALA A 2 -16.19 -2.09 -22.42
N ARG A 3 -15.69 -2.30 -23.65
CA ARG A 3 -14.79 -3.42 -23.99
C ARG A 3 -13.45 -3.35 -23.23
N PHE A 4 -12.90 -2.16 -23.02
CA PHE A 4 -11.69 -1.95 -22.23
C PHE A 4 -11.90 -2.29 -20.76
N VAL A 5 -12.98 -1.76 -20.14
CA VAL A 5 -13.33 -2.05 -18.75
C VAL A 5 -13.60 -3.54 -18.56
N LEU A 6 -14.35 -4.18 -19.47
CA LEU A 6 -14.64 -5.60 -19.40
C LEU A 6 -13.37 -6.46 -19.45
N ARG A 7 -12.43 -6.13 -20.37
CA ARG A 7 -11.13 -6.82 -20.47
C ARG A 7 -10.32 -6.67 -19.16
N ARG A 8 -10.33 -5.48 -18.55
CA ARG A 8 -9.64 -5.22 -17.28
C ARG A 8 -10.28 -5.97 -16.11
N LEU A 9 -11.61 -6.05 -16.08
CA LEU A 9 -12.31 -6.85 -15.08
C LEU A 9 -12.02 -8.34 -15.24
N LEU A 10 -11.95 -8.85 -16.46
CA LEU A 10 -11.53 -10.24 -16.70
C LEU A 10 -10.12 -10.50 -16.19
N TYR A 11 -9.16 -9.61 -16.48
CA TYR A 11 -7.81 -9.72 -15.91
C TYR A 11 -7.82 -9.66 -14.38
N ALA A 12 -8.63 -8.80 -13.78
CA ALA A 12 -8.80 -8.71 -12.33
C ALA A 12 -9.25 -10.07 -11.73
N VAL A 13 -10.27 -10.68 -12.31
CA VAL A 13 -10.78 -11.99 -11.88
C VAL A 13 -9.71 -13.07 -12.03
N VAL A 14 -8.98 -13.09 -13.15
CA VAL A 14 -7.90 -14.06 -13.38
C VAL A 14 -6.78 -13.89 -12.34
N VAL A 15 -6.35 -12.64 -12.06
CA VAL A 15 -5.30 -12.36 -11.07
C VAL A 15 -5.75 -12.82 -9.68
N LEU A 16 -6.96 -12.48 -9.26
CA LEU A 16 -7.50 -12.89 -7.95
C LEU A 16 -7.60 -14.43 -7.86
N TRP A 17 -8.06 -15.07 -8.92
CA TRP A 17 -8.14 -16.54 -8.97
C TRP A 17 -6.77 -17.20 -8.89
N LEU A 18 -5.79 -16.70 -9.65
CA LEU A 18 -4.42 -17.20 -9.60
C LEU A 18 -3.79 -16.98 -8.23
N THR A 19 -4.00 -15.82 -7.62
CA THR A 19 -3.51 -15.54 -6.26
C THR A 19 -4.13 -16.50 -5.25
N ALA A 20 -5.44 -16.71 -5.29
CA ALA A 20 -6.14 -17.66 -4.43
C ALA A 20 -5.58 -19.07 -4.59
N THR A 21 -5.37 -19.50 -5.84
CA THR A 21 -4.81 -20.82 -6.16
C THR A 21 -3.38 -20.95 -5.64
N LEU A 22 -2.52 -19.95 -5.88
CA LEU A 22 -1.14 -19.98 -5.39
C LEU A 22 -1.08 -20.04 -3.86
N VAL A 23 -1.87 -19.22 -3.17
CA VAL A 23 -1.92 -19.25 -1.71
C VAL A 23 -2.42 -20.60 -1.21
N PHE A 24 -3.45 -21.17 -1.81
CA PHE A 24 -3.93 -22.51 -1.49
C PHE A 24 -2.82 -23.57 -1.65
N VAL A 25 -2.08 -23.54 -2.76
CA VAL A 25 -0.97 -24.48 -3.02
C VAL A 25 0.14 -24.29 -2.00
N PHE A 26 0.57 -23.05 -1.74
CA PHE A 26 1.64 -22.79 -0.76
C PHE A 26 1.29 -23.32 0.63
N LEU A 27 0.03 -23.21 1.04
CA LEU A 27 -0.41 -23.70 2.34
C LEU A 27 -0.48 -25.24 2.40
N HIS A 28 -0.75 -25.90 1.28
CA HIS A 28 -0.69 -27.36 1.19
C HIS A 28 0.74 -27.93 1.19
N VAL A 29 1.72 -27.13 0.72
CA VAL A 29 3.15 -27.50 0.71
C VAL A 29 3.82 -27.08 2.03
N SER A 30 3.12 -26.34 2.90
CA SER A 30 3.67 -25.90 4.18
C SER A 30 4.15 -27.09 5.05
N PRO A 31 5.35 -27.00 5.62
CA PRO A 31 5.89 -28.09 6.46
C PRO A 31 5.16 -28.23 7.81
N VAL A 32 4.35 -27.25 8.20
CA VAL A 32 3.58 -27.30 9.44
C VAL A 32 2.14 -27.69 9.13
N PRO A 33 1.69 -28.87 9.53
CA PRO A 33 0.32 -29.30 9.33
C PRO A 33 -0.67 -28.42 10.09
N VAL A 34 -1.78 -28.05 9.44
CA VAL A 34 -2.82 -27.16 9.98
C VAL A 34 -3.40 -27.69 11.29
N GLU A 35 -3.60 -29.00 11.37
CA GLU A 35 -4.10 -29.66 12.58
C GLU A 35 -3.18 -29.47 13.79
N ARG A 36 -1.86 -29.34 13.60
CA ARG A 36 -0.93 -29.03 14.68
C ARG A 36 -0.98 -27.57 15.13
N VAL A 37 -1.29 -26.66 14.21
CA VAL A 37 -1.50 -25.25 14.55
C VAL A 37 -2.70 -25.11 15.48
N ILE A 38 -3.81 -25.78 15.15
CA ILE A 38 -5.06 -25.72 15.90
C ILE A 38 -4.97 -26.52 17.21
N GLY A 39 -4.44 -27.75 17.15
CA GLY A 39 -4.35 -28.64 18.31
C GLY A 39 -3.28 -28.24 19.31
N GLY A 40 -2.30 -27.46 18.86
CA GLY A 40 -1.18 -27.04 19.69
C GLY A 40 -0.15 -28.15 19.93
N PRO A 41 0.97 -27.82 20.63
CA PRO A 41 2.12 -28.73 20.79
C PRO A 41 1.84 -29.96 21.69
N ARG A 42 0.72 -29.96 22.43
CA ARG A 42 0.34 -31.05 23.36
C ARG A 42 -0.85 -31.86 22.84
N ALA A 43 -1.32 -31.65 21.62
CA ALA A 43 -2.44 -32.42 21.09
C ALA A 43 -2.11 -33.89 20.90
N THR A 44 -3.03 -34.76 21.32
CA THR A 44 -2.91 -36.21 21.08
C THR A 44 -3.17 -36.56 19.63
N ALA A 45 -2.72 -37.75 19.20
CA ALA A 45 -2.95 -38.22 17.83
C ALA A 45 -4.44 -38.23 17.49
N ASP A 46 -5.29 -38.70 18.40
CA ASP A 46 -6.75 -38.76 18.24
C ASP A 46 -7.35 -37.34 18.05
N THR A 47 -6.85 -36.35 18.82
CA THR A 47 -7.28 -34.96 18.67
C THR A 47 -6.92 -34.39 17.30
N LEU A 48 -5.70 -34.66 16.83
CA LEU A 48 -5.24 -34.22 15.51
C LEU A 48 -6.05 -34.86 14.39
N ASP A 49 -6.38 -36.14 14.50
CA ASP A 49 -7.21 -36.86 13.51
C ASP A 49 -8.65 -36.33 13.48
N GLN A 50 -9.22 -36.00 14.65
CA GLN A 50 -10.52 -35.33 14.73
C GLN A 50 -10.51 -33.95 14.06
N ILE A 51 -9.49 -33.13 14.32
CA ILE A 51 -9.34 -31.82 13.67
C ILE A 51 -9.21 -31.98 12.17
N ARG A 52 -8.40 -32.95 11.70
CA ARG A 52 -8.19 -33.26 10.29
C ARG A 52 -9.50 -33.66 9.60
N GLY A 53 -10.30 -34.53 10.23
CA GLY A 53 -11.60 -34.94 9.74
C GLY A 53 -12.61 -33.78 9.70
N ASN A 54 -12.69 -32.97 10.76
CA ASN A 54 -13.60 -31.82 10.84
C ASN A 54 -13.31 -30.76 9.77
N LEU A 55 -12.05 -30.52 9.44
CA LEU A 55 -11.63 -29.60 8.40
C LEU A 55 -11.68 -30.22 6.99
N GLY A 56 -11.91 -31.55 6.90
CA GLY A 56 -11.93 -32.30 5.65
C GLY A 56 -10.56 -32.34 4.95
N LEU A 57 -9.46 -32.28 5.73
CA LEU A 57 -8.08 -32.39 5.25
C LEU A 57 -7.72 -33.82 4.86
N ASP A 58 -8.53 -34.80 5.21
CA ASP A 58 -8.49 -36.20 4.82
C ASP A 58 -8.92 -36.43 3.37
N ARG A 59 -9.59 -35.46 2.76
CA ARG A 59 -10.11 -35.57 1.38
C ARG A 59 -9.04 -35.29 0.34
N PRO A 60 -9.23 -35.79 -0.91
CA PRO A 60 -8.32 -35.43 -2.00
C PRO A 60 -8.16 -33.92 -2.17
N VAL A 61 -6.92 -33.48 -2.44
CA VAL A 61 -6.54 -32.05 -2.54
C VAL A 61 -7.45 -31.29 -3.52
N LEU A 62 -7.85 -31.94 -4.61
CA LEU A 62 -8.76 -31.35 -5.59
C LEU A 62 -10.15 -31.05 -5.00
N VAL A 63 -10.67 -31.90 -4.12
CA VAL A 63 -11.96 -31.68 -3.43
C VAL A 63 -11.83 -30.54 -2.42
N GLN A 64 -10.72 -30.46 -1.70
CA GLN A 64 -10.43 -29.35 -0.80
C GLN A 64 -10.35 -28.02 -1.56
N TYR A 65 -9.68 -28.00 -2.70
CA TYR A 65 -9.57 -26.81 -3.58
C TYR A 65 -10.95 -26.32 -4.06
N TRP A 66 -11.80 -27.20 -4.58
CA TRP A 66 -13.12 -26.81 -5.05
C TRP A 66 -14.04 -26.34 -3.93
N ARG A 67 -13.91 -26.90 -2.72
CA ARG A 67 -14.61 -26.38 -1.53
C ARG A 67 -14.12 -25.01 -1.13
N PHE A 68 -12.80 -24.81 -1.12
CA PHE A 68 -12.18 -23.51 -0.88
C PHE A 68 -12.65 -22.47 -1.90
N ALA A 69 -12.58 -22.79 -3.20
CA ALA A 69 -13.04 -21.92 -4.26
C ALA A 69 -14.55 -21.59 -4.15
N GLY A 70 -15.37 -22.57 -3.82
CA GLY A 70 -16.80 -22.38 -3.63
C GLY A 70 -17.15 -21.48 -2.43
N ARG A 71 -16.40 -21.55 -1.33
CA ARG A 71 -16.53 -20.61 -0.19
C ARG A 71 -16.11 -19.20 -0.58
N LEU A 72 -14.95 -19.09 -1.26
CA LEU A 72 -14.44 -17.80 -1.72
C LEU A 72 -15.42 -17.07 -2.63
N LEU A 73 -16.08 -17.77 -3.56
CA LEU A 73 -17.11 -17.18 -4.43
C LEU A 73 -18.35 -16.68 -3.67
N ARG A 74 -18.59 -17.18 -2.46
CA ARG A 74 -19.66 -16.71 -1.57
C ARG A 74 -19.19 -15.60 -0.62
N GLY A 75 -17.92 -15.16 -0.72
CA GLY A 75 -17.33 -14.19 0.19
C GLY A 75 -16.97 -14.75 1.57
N ASP A 76 -17.01 -16.07 1.73
CA ASP A 76 -16.65 -16.76 2.97
C ASP A 76 -15.14 -17.08 2.95
N LEU A 77 -14.39 -16.36 3.77
CA LEU A 77 -12.94 -16.54 3.95
C LEU A 77 -12.61 -17.58 5.05
N GLY A 78 -13.64 -18.15 5.68
CA GLY A 78 -13.51 -19.06 6.81
C GLY A 78 -13.27 -18.33 8.14
N ASP A 79 -13.00 -19.13 9.17
CA ASP A 79 -12.74 -18.66 10.53
C ASP A 79 -11.25 -18.76 10.86
N SER A 80 -10.74 -17.80 11.64
CA SER A 80 -9.40 -17.83 12.22
C SER A 80 -9.21 -19.06 13.08
N TYR A 81 -8.14 -19.78 12.87
CA TYR A 81 -7.80 -20.96 13.69
C TYR A 81 -7.39 -20.60 15.11
N ILE A 82 -6.96 -19.37 15.34
CA ILE A 82 -6.48 -18.90 16.65
C ILE A 82 -7.61 -18.26 17.45
N ASN A 83 -8.40 -17.40 16.82
CA ASN A 83 -9.42 -16.60 17.51
C ASN A 83 -10.84 -17.19 17.38
N GLY A 84 -11.07 -18.14 16.46
CA GLY A 84 -12.40 -18.68 16.16
C GLY A 84 -13.38 -17.66 15.58
N MET A 85 -12.90 -16.49 15.17
CA MET A 85 -13.71 -15.41 14.60
C MET A 85 -13.69 -15.46 13.06
N PRO A 86 -14.79 -15.06 12.39
CA PRO A 86 -14.79 -14.92 10.93
C PRO A 86 -13.67 -14.00 10.46
N VAL A 87 -12.89 -14.43 9.47
CA VAL A 87 -11.77 -13.67 8.90
C VAL A 87 -12.24 -12.31 8.36
N THR A 88 -13.43 -12.26 7.78
CA THR A 88 -14.05 -11.02 7.29
C THR A 88 -14.27 -10.00 8.41
N ALA A 89 -14.68 -10.45 9.60
CA ALA A 89 -14.84 -9.59 10.77
C ALA A 89 -13.51 -9.06 11.29
N LEU A 90 -12.48 -9.93 11.38
CA LEU A 90 -11.11 -9.53 11.78
C LEU A 90 -10.52 -8.49 10.83
N ILE A 91 -10.67 -8.70 9.53
CA ILE A 91 -10.24 -7.75 8.50
C ILE A 91 -11.02 -6.44 8.63
N GLY A 92 -12.34 -6.51 8.75
CA GLY A 92 -13.20 -5.33 8.87
C GLY A 92 -12.86 -4.42 10.05
N GLN A 93 -12.46 -4.99 11.18
CA GLN A 93 -12.00 -4.23 12.36
C GLN A 93 -10.66 -3.53 12.16
N ARG A 94 -9.76 -4.12 11.35
CA ARG A 94 -8.38 -3.62 11.14
C ARG A 94 -8.24 -2.72 9.92
N LEU A 95 -9.08 -2.91 8.92
CA LEU A 95 -9.05 -2.21 7.63
C LEU A 95 -9.11 -0.69 7.75
N PRO A 96 -9.96 -0.07 8.60
CA PRO A 96 -10.01 1.39 8.72
C PRO A 96 -8.66 2.01 9.14
N THR A 97 -7.91 1.35 10.02
CA THR A 97 -6.57 1.79 10.45
C THR A 97 -5.60 1.81 9.27
N THR A 98 -5.54 0.72 8.51
CA THR A 98 -4.66 0.62 7.33
C THR A 98 -5.06 1.62 6.25
N LEU A 99 -6.36 1.77 5.96
CA LEU A 99 -6.84 2.75 4.98
C LEU A 99 -6.49 4.18 5.37
N CYS A 100 -6.65 4.54 6.65
CA CYS A 100 -6.28 5.84 7.16
C CYS A 100 -4.77 6.09 7.02
N LEU A 101 -3.95 5.09 7.36
CA LEU A 101 -2.50 5.15 7.22
C LEU A 101 -2.10 5.37 5.75
N VAL A 102 -2.64 4.56 4.85
CA VAL A 102 -2.36 4.63 3.41
C VAL A 102 -2.81 5.96 2.81
N ALA A 103 -4.05 6.39 3.09
CA ALA A 103 -4.60 7.62 2.52
C ALA A 103 -3.82 8.86 2.97
N GLY A 104 -3.52 8.98 4.26
CA GLY A 104 -2.77 10.13 4.77
C GLY A 104 -1.33 10.17 4.28
N ALA A 105 -0.64 9.02 4.25
CA ALA A 105 0.70 8.93 3.67
C ALA A 105 0.68 9.28 2.17
N ALA A 106 -0.30 8.79 1.40
CA ALA A 106 -0.44 9.07 -0.03
C ALA A 106 -0.60 10.57 -0.31
N VAL A 107 -1.45 11.25 0.46
CA VAL A 107 -1.62 12.71 0.36
C VAL A 107 -0.32 13.45 0.66
N LEU A 108 0.39 13.05 1.72
CA LEU A 108 1.65 13.69 2.11
C LEU A 108 2.73 13.50 1.04
N TRP A 109 2.94 12.29 0.54
CA TRP A 109 4.01 12.07 -0.43
C TRP A 109 3.68 12.66 -1.80
N PHE A 110 2.43 12.56 -2.26
CA PHE A 110 2.05 13.14 -3.54
C PHE A 110 2.18 14.67 -3.50
N ALA A 111 1.56 15.32 -2.50
CA ALA A 111 1.64 16.77 -2.34
C ALA A 111 3.09 17.24 -2.11
N GLY A 112 3.81 16.60 -1.20
CA GLY A 112 5.20 16.93 -0.87
C GLY A 112 6.14 16.72 -2.05
N GLY A 113 6.04 15.57 -2.71
CA GLY A 113 6.89 15.23 -3.86
C GLY A 113 6.64 16.13 -5.07
N VAL A 114 5.37 16.42 -5.39
CA VAL A 114 5.02 17.36 -6.47
C VAL A 114 5.50 18.77 -6.14
N LEU A 115 5.22 19.26 -4.93
CA LEU A 115 5.63 20.61 -4.51
C LEU A 115 7.15 20.79 -4.58
N LEU A 116 7.90 19.88 -3.96
CA LEU A 116 9.36 19.91 -3.97
C LEU A 116 9.92 19.75 -5.39
N GLY A 117 9.36 18.85 -6.19
CA GLY A 117 9.78 18.64 -7.58
C GLY A 117 9.60 19.88 -8.45
N VAL A 118 8.46 20.57 -8.33
CA VAL A 118 8.21 21.85 -9.01
C VAL A 118 9.16 22.94 -8.54
N LEU A 119 9.38 23.08 -7.22
CA LEU A 119 10.30 24.06 -6.65
C LEU A 119 11.75 23.84 -7.15
N CYS A 120 12.18 22.58 -7.23
CA CYS A 120 13.49 22.22 -7.74
C CYS A 120 13.64 22.50 -9.23
N ALA A 121 12.61 22.19 -10.04
CA ALA A 121 12.64 22.43 -11.48
C ALA A 121 12.64 23.92 -11.81
N THR A 122 11.88 24.74 -11.08
CA THR A 122 11.77 26.19 -11.32
C THR A 122 13.01 26.97 -10.85
N ARG A 123 13.80 26.41 -9.95
CA ARG A 123 15.07 26.97 -9.43
C ARG A 123 16.25 26.04 -9.68
N ALA A 124 16.26 25.40 -10.83
CA ALA A 124 17.28 24.43 -11.20
C ALA A 124 18.71 24.97 -10.99
N ARG A 125 19.60 24.11 -10.48
CA ARG A 125 20.99 24.42 -10.12
C ARG A 125 21.16 25.40 -8.95
N GLY A 126 20.09 25.84 -8.30
CA GLY A 126 20.16 26.66 -7.08
C GLY A 126 20.47 25.84 -5.82
N LEU A 127 20.69 26.54 -4.68
CA LEU A 127 20.93 25.87 -3.39
C LEU A 127 19.77 24.96 -2.96
N GLY A 128 18.53 25.40 -3.21
CA GLY A 128 17.33 24.59 -2.93
C GLY A 128 17.28 23.29 -3.74
N ASP A 129 17.66 23.33 -5.01
CA ASP A 129 17.74 22.14 -5.87
C ASP A 129 18.82 21.17 -5.39
N ARG A 130 19.98 21.68 -4.95
CA ARG A 130 21.05 20.86 -4.36
C ARG A 130 20.62 20.22 -3.04
N ALA A 131 20.00 21.00 -2.14
CA ALA A 131 19.48 20.49 -0.88
C ALA A 131 18.41 19.40 -1.08
N ALA A 132 17.47 19.61 -2.01
CA ALA A 132 16.48 18.61 -2.37
C ALA A 132 17.12 17.37 -3.00
N THR A 133 18.17 17.51 -3.81
CA THR A 133 18.91 16.37 -4.36
C THR A 133 19.55 15.54 -3.25
N VAL A 134 20.17 16.19 -2.25
CA VAL A 134 20.72 15.49 -1.06
C VAL A 134 19.60 14.79 -0.29
N PHE A 135 18.46 15.47 -0.06
CA PHE A 135 17.29 14.87 0.57
C PHE A 135 16.79 13.63 -0.19
N VAL A 136 16.69 13.70 -1.51
CA VAL A 136 16.32 12.59 -2.38
C VAL A 136 17.29 11.41 -2.24
N LEU A 137 18.60 11.69 -2.24
CA LEU A 137 19.63 10.65 -2.08
C LEU A 137 19.51 9.97 -0.71
N ILE A 138 19.36 10.73 0.37
CA ILE A 138 19.15 10.19 1.71
C ILE A 138 17.87 9.35 1.75
N GLY A 139 16.76 9.87 1.20
CA GLY A 139 15.49 9.18 1.18
C GLY A 139 15.53 7.85 0.45
N LEU A 140 16.18 7.81 -0.72
CA LEU A 140 16.32 6.59 -1.52
C LEU A 140 17.30 5.58 -0.92
N SER A 141 18.26 6.04 -0.13
CA SER A 141 19.27 5.18 0.52
C SER A 141 18.80 4.63 1.88
N THR A 142 17.76 5.21 2.47
CA THR A 142 17.28 4.83 3.82
C THR A 142 16.17 3.80 3.72
N PRO A 143 16.36 2.58 4.25
CA PRO A 143 15.28 1.60 4.32
C PRO A 143 14.09 2.14 5.13
N PRO A 144 12.83 1.89 4.69
CA PRO A 144 11.63 2.44 5.35
C PRO A 144 11.54 2.12 6.86
N PHE A 145 11.95 0.92 7.27
CA PHE A 145 11.92 0.52 8.68
C PHE A 145 12.93 1.30 9.54
N VAL A 146 14.09 1.64 8.99
CA VAL A 146 15.10 2.46 9.70
C VAL A 146 14.57 3.86 9.93
N MET A 147 13.92 4.45 8.93
CA MET A 147 13.27 5.76 9.08
C MET A 147 12.16 5.70 10.13
N ALA A 148 11.31 4.67 10.10
CA ALA A 148 10.24 4.49 11.07
C ALA A 148 10.79 4.39 12.52
N LEU A 149 11.83 3.58 12.73
CA LEU A 149 12.49 3.43 14.04
C LEU A 149 13.18 4.72 14.50
N ALA A 150 13.87 5.42 13.59
CA ALA A 150 14.52 6.70 13.90
C ALA A 150 13.50 7.76 14.34
N LEU A 151 12.40 7.89 13.60
CA LEU A 151 11.31 8.81 13.95
C LEU A 151 10.67 8.42 15.31
N LEU A 152 10.41 7.14 15.51
CA LEU A 152 9.87 6.67 16.77
C LEU A 152 10.83 6.98 17.92
N HIS A 153 12.12 6.68 17.77
CA HIS A 153 13.13 6.95 18.80
C HIS A 153 13.24 8.43 19.15
N VAL A 154 13.30 9.30 18.11
CA VAL A 154 13.46 10.76 18.31
C VAL A 154 12.20 11.38 18.96
N PHE A 155 11.00 10.97 18.52
CA PHE A 155 9.76 11.65 18.91
C PHE A 155 8.95 10.95 20.01
N SER A 156 9.22 9.67 20.32
CA SER A 156 8.58 8.99 21.48
C SER A 156 9.39 9.13 22.76
N ALA A 157 10.72 9.14 22.67
CA ALA A 157 11.59 9.23 23.84
C ALA A 157 11.80 10.68 24.36
N GLY A 158 11.22 11.69 23.66
CA GLY A 158 11.37 13.08 24.07
C GLY A 158 12.80 13.61 23.91
N PHE A 159 13.21 13.89 22.68
CA PHE A 159 14.49 14.58 22.44
C PHE A 159 14.48 15.94 23.16
N GLY A 160 15.37 16.14 24.13
CA GLY A 160 15.51 17.41 24.86
C GLY A 160 14.64 17.58 26.11
N GLY A 161 14.34 16.53 26.84
CA GLY A 161 13.74 16.66 28.19
C GLY A 161 12.21 16.77 28.23
N GLY A 162 11.50 16.05 27.38
CA GLY A 162 10.07 15.81 27.58
C GLY A 162 9.11 16.85 26.98
N ALA A 163 9.58 17.79 26.15
CA ALA A 163 8.72 18.89 25.68
C ALA A 163 7.82 18.56 24.48
N VAL A 164 8.10 17.50 23.69
CA VAL A 164 7.33 17.20 22.47
C VAL A 164 7.05 15.71 22.37
N HIS A 165 5.98 15.25 22.99
CA HIS A 165 5.42 13.93 22.72
C HIS A 165 4.56 14.00 21.46
N LEU A 166 5.16 13.80 20.29
CA LEU A 166 4.44 13.79 18.99
C LEU A 166 3.82 12.44 18.67
N PHE A 167 4.15 11.39 19.41
CA PHE A 167 3.61 10.06 19.20
C PHE A 167 3.04 9.47 20.50
N GLU A 168 1.85 8.95 20.41
CA GLU A 168 1.16 8.20 21.48
C GLU A 168 0.71 6.85 20.92
N ALA A 169 1.15 5.76 21.55
CA ALA A 169 0.75 4.41 21.12
C ALA A 169 -0.74 4.16 21.41
N GLY A 170 -1.44 3.59 20.45
CA GLY A 170 -2.85 3.21 20.60
C GLY A 170 -3.62 3.16 19.29
N PRO A 171 -4.92 2.83 19.34
CA PRO A 171 -5.76 2.82 18.14
C PRO A 171 -5.85 4.22 17.52
N PRO A 172 -5.53 4.40 16.22
CA PRO A 172 -5.46 5.73 15.62
C PRO A 172 -6.81 6.44 15.52
N LEU A 173 -7.92 5.70 15.48
CA LEU A 173 -9.26 6.25 15.29
C LEU A 173 -9.96 6.68 16.59
N GLN A 174 -9.22 6.78 17.69
CA GLN A 174 -9.69 7.27 18.99
C GLN A 174 -9.14 8.66 19.30
N GLU A 175 -9.29 9.10 20.56
CA GLU A 175 -8.76 10.38 21.03
C GLU A 175 -7.28 10.56 20.69
N HIS A 176 -6.86 11.80 20.38
CA HIS A 176 -5.50 12.17 19.97
C HIS A 176 -5.07 11.56 18.61
N PHE A 177 -6.01 11.40 17.69
CA PHE A 177 -5.79 10.85 16.34
C PHE A 177 -4.50 11.34 15.67
N LEU A 178 -4.27 12.65 15.58
CA LEU A 178 -3.10 13.20 14.91
C LEU A 178 -1.78 12.79 15.58
N ARG A 179 -1.73 12.70 16.92
CA ARG A 179 -0.53 12.26 17.63
C ARG A 179 -0.17 10.80 17.36
N ARG A 180 -1.16 9.98 16.99
CA ARG A 180 -0.98 8.55 16.71
C ARG A 180 -0.65 8.24 15.27
N ILE A 181 -1.07 9.10 14.33
CA ILE A 181 -1.00 8.77 12.91
C ILE A 181 0.02 9.60 12.12
N VAL A 182 0.38 10.83 12.57
CA VAL A 182 1.27 11.74 11.82
C VAL A 182 2.67 11.16 11.63
N LEU A 183 3.28 10.60 12.67
CA LEU A 183 4.61 9.96 12.54
C LEU A 183 4.60 8.75 11.59
N PRO A 184 3.67 7.79 11.72
CA PRO A 184 3.47 6.75 10.73
C PRO A 184 3.30 7.27 9.29
N TRP A 185 2.51 8.34 9.08
CA TRP A 185 2.37 8.97 7.76
C TRP A 185 3.69 9.50 7.21
N ILE A 186 4.46 10.21 8.04
CA ILE A 186 5.75 10.76 7.65
C ILE A 186 6.73 9.62 7.32
N ALA A 187 6.80 8.58 8.16
CA ALA A 187 7.67 7.44 7.94
C ALA A 187 7.39 6.74 6.59
N LEU A 188 6.11 6.50 6.30
CA LEU A 188 5.68 5.84 5.08
C LEU A 188 5.85 6.74 3.84
N ALA A 189 5.60 8.04 4.00
CA ALA A 189 5.69 9.02 2.91
C ALA A 189 7.14 9.39 2.56
N PHE A 190 8.10 9.30 3.47
CA PHE A 190 9.44 9.85 3.32
C PHE A 190 10.16 9.38 2.05
N LEU A 191 10.25 8.06 1.85
CA LEU A 191 10.87 7.47 0.66
C LEU A 191 10.11 7.87 -0.62
N MET A 192 8.78 7.88 -0.54
CA MET A 192 7.94 8.23 -1.68
C MET A 192 8.08 9.70 -2.05
N ILE A 193 8.14 10.63 -1.08
CA ILE A 193 8.42 12.05 -1.34
C ILE A 193 9.71 12.21 -2.16
N ALA A 194 10.78 11.50 -1.79
CA ALA A 194 12.04 11.54 -2.52
C ALA A 194 11.88 11.08 -3.98
N THR A 195 11.22 9.94 -4.20
CA THR A 195 10.94 9.39 -5.53
C THR A 195 10.11 10.36 -6.37
N TYR A 196 9.01 10.89 -5.81
CA TYR A 196 8.12 11.81 -6.52
C TYR A 196 8.73 13.17 -6.77
N THR A 197 9.61 13.67 -5.88
CA THR A 197 10.39 14.89 -6.10
C THR A 197 11.26 14.74 -7.35
N ARG A 198 11.98 13.62 -7.47
CA ARG A 198 12.83 13.34 -8.63
C ARG A 198 12.01 13.20 -9.92
N LEU A 199 10.92 12.44 -9.87
CA LEU A 199 10.04 12.21 -11.02
C LEU A 199 9.41 13.54 -11.50
N THR A 200 8.83 14.31 -10.58
CA THR A 200 8.18 15.58 -10.90
C THR A 200 9.20 16.60 -11.42
N ARG A 201 10.40 16.66 -10.80
CA ARG A 201 11.46 17.55 -11.26
C ARG A 201 11.85 17.25 -12.71
N GLY A 202 12.08 15.98 -13.06
CA GLY A 202 12.41 15.57 -14.43
C GLY A 202 11.30 15.96 -15.41
N ALA A 203 10.07 15.54 -15.14
CA ALA A 203 8.92 15.84 -15.99
C ALA A 203 8.65 17.35 -16.14
N MET A 204 8.90 18.15 -15.09
CA MET A 204 8.78 19.62 -15.16
C MET A 204 9.86 20.24 -16.03
N LEU A 205 11.12 19.80 -15.94
CA LEU A 205 12.21 20.32 -16.77
C LEU A 205 11.95 20.05 -18.25
N ASP A 206 11.48 18.84 -18.57
CA ASP A 206 11.09 18.46 -19.93
C ASP A 206 9.95 19.36 -20.44
N ALA A 207 8.87 19.46 -19.66
CA ALA A 207 7.71 20.28 -20.02
C ALA A 207 8.04 21.78 -20.19
N LEU A 208 8.90 22.34 -19.32
CA LEU A 208 9.30 23.75 -19.41
C LEU A 208 10.26 24.05 -20.57
N GLY A 209 10.88 23.02 -21.17
CA GLY A 209 11.71 23.11 -22.37
C GLY A 209 10.96 23.15 -23.68
N GLU A 210 9.68 22.78 -23.68
CA GLU A 210 8.85 22.63 -24.87
C GLU A 210 8.49 23.98 -25.56
N ASP A 211 8.28 23.95 -26.86
CA ASP A 211 8.01 25.13 -27.69
C ASP A 211 6.69 25.85 -27.34
N TYR A 212 5.67 25.11 -26.87
CA TYR A 212 4.42 25.76 -26.45
C TYR A 212 4.63 26.60 -25.17
N VAL A 213 5.58 26.25 -24.31
CA VAL A 213 5.94 27.05 -23.12
C VAL A 213 6.70 28.31 -23.56
N ARG A 214 7.62 28.19 -24.51
CA ARG A 214 8.30 29.37 -25.12
C ARG A 214 7.30 30.34 -25.74
N THR A 215 6.31 29.81 -26.47
CA THR A 215 5.22 30.59 -27.05
C THR A 215 4.38 31.29 -25.97
N ALA A 216 4.08 30.61 -24.86
CA ALA A 216 3.33 31.20 -23.75
C ALA A 216 4.10 32.37 -23.10
N ARG A 217 5.42 32.24 -22.92
CA ARG A 217 6.30 33.33 -22.44
C ARG A 217 6.38 34.49 -23.41
N ALA A 218 6.50 34.21 -24.72
CA ALA A 218 6.53 35.22 -25.76
C ALA A 218 5.21 36.04 -25.82
N LYS A 219 4.07 35.46 -25.47
CA LYS A 219 2.79 36.12 -25.30
C LYS A 219 2.67 36.95 -24.01
N GLY A 220 3.71 37.10 -23.23
CA GLY A 220 3.74 37.90 -22.01
C GLY A 220 2.99 37.28 -20.80
N LEU A 221 2.71 35.98 -20.80
CA LEU A 221 2.06 35.34 -19.64
C LEU A 221 3.00 35.37 -18.42
N PRO A 222 2.48 35.68 -17.22
CA PRO A 222 3.28 35.67 -15.98
C PRO A 222 3.80 34.26 -15.68
N GLU A 223 5.06 34.16 -15.22
CA GLU A 223 5.76 32.89 -15.04
C GLU A 223 4.99 31.90 -14.14
N ARG A 224 4.29 32.40 -13.11
CA ARG A 224 3.42 31.55 -12.25
C ARG A 224 2.33 30.83 -13.06
N ARG A 225 1.76 31.51 -14.08
CA ARG A 225 0.72 30.92 -14.96
C ARG A 225 1.34 29.94 -15.94
N VAL A 226 2.54 30.25 -16.45
CA VAL A 226 3.30 29.35 -17.33
C VAL A 226 3.62 28.05 -16.58
N ILE A 227 4.16 28.15 -15.38
CA ILE A 227 4.50 26.98 -14.54
C ILE A 227 3.24 26.15 -14.22
N ALA A 228 2.19 26.78 -13.66
CA ALA A 228 1.03 26.05 -13.17
C ALA A 228 0.15 25.47 -14.29
N ARG A 229 -0.08 26.22 -15.37
CA ARG A 229 -1.04 25.83 -16.40
C ARG A 229 -0.40 25.09 -17.58
N HIS A 230 0.83 25.43 -17.94
CA HIS A 230 1.51 24.86 -19.10
C HIS A 230 2.56 23.82 -18.70
N GLY A 231 3.37 24.06 -17.68
CA GLY A 231 4.37 23.12 -17.20
C GLY A 231 3.78 21.98 -16.37
N LEU A 232 3.18 22.31 -15.22
CA LEU A 232 2.71 21.33 -14.24
C LEU A 232 1.64 20.39 -14.80
N ARG A 233 0.69 20.93 -15.60
CA ARG A 233 -0.38 20.09 -16.17
C ARG A 233 0.17 18.94 -17.03
N THR A 234 1.20 19.20 -17.82
CA THR A 234 1.85 18.19 -18.66
C THR A 234 2.74 17.26 -17.81
N ALA A 235 3.48 17.84 -16.86
CA ALA A 235 4.38 17.09 -15.99
C ALA A 235 3.66 16.15 -15.02
N LEU A 236 2.39 16.44 -14.67
CA LEU A 236 1.61 15.57 -13.78
C LEU A 236 1.20 14.24 -14.42
N ALA A 237 1.16 14.11 -15.75
CA ALA A 237 0.72 12.88 -16.41
C ALA A 237 1.56 11.65 -15.95
N PRO A 238 2.90 11.62 -16.06
CA PRO A 238 3.70 10.50 -15.58
C PRO A 238 3.65 10.35 -14.05
N VAL A 239 3.46 11.44 -13.30
CA VAL A 239 3.40 11.41 -11.83
C VAL A 239 2.12 10.76 -11.33
N VAL A 240 0.97 11.06 -11.94
CA VAL A 240 -0.32 10.42 -11.63
C VAL A 240 -0.31 8.95 -12.01
N THR A 241 0.36 8.60 -13.09
CA THR A 241 0.56 7.19 -13.48
C THR A 241 1.29 6.42 -12.41
N GLN A 242 2.43 6.96 -11.98
CA GLN A 242 3.23 6.35 -10.94
C GLN A 242 2.43 6.22 -9.62
N LEU A 243 1.62 7.24 -9.28
CA LEU A 243 0.76 7.20 -8.10
C LEU A 243 -0.14 5.97 -8.07
N GLY A 244 -0.70 5.62 -9.22
CA GLY A 244 -1.58 4.47 -9.27
C GLY A 244 -0.88 3.14 -9.05
N ILE A 245 0.30 2.98 -9.63
CA ILE A 245 1.13 1.79 -9.41
C ILE A 245 1.49 1.67 -7.93
N ASP A 246 1.93 2.80 -7.33
CA ASP A 246 2.41 2.82 -5.96
C ASP A 246 1.28 2.65 -4.93
N LEU A 247 0.09 3.21 -5.17
CA LEU A 247 -1.09 2.99 -4.32
C LEU A 247 -1.45 1.50 -4.20
N GLY A 248 -1.32 0.75 -5.29
CA GLY A 248 -1.51 -0.69 -5.25
C GLY A 248 -0.49 -1.39 -4.35
N ALA A 249 0.78 -1.02 -4.46
CA ALA A 249 1.86 -1.65 -3.69
C ALA A 249 1.87 -1.25 -2.19
N LEU A 250 1.24 -0.12 -1.86
CA LEU A 250 1.28 0.46 -0.51
C LEU A 250 0.71 -0.41 0.59
N VAL A 251 -0.43 -1.04 0.36
CA VAL A 251 -1.09 -1.86 1.39
C VAL A 251 -0.15 -2.97 1.86
N GLY A 252 0.69 -3.52 0.94
CA GLY A 252 1.73 -4.48 1.32
C GLY A 252 2.88 -3.86 2.13
N SER A 253 3.24 -2.61 1.87
CA SER A 253 4.35 -1.93 2.55
C SER A 253 3.99 -1.39 3.95
N THR A 254 2.70 -1.29 4.29
CA THR A 254 2.25 -0.83 5.61
C THR A 254 2.60 -1.79 6.74
N ILE A 255 2.82 -3.09 6.45
CA ILE A 255 3.09 -4.14 7.45
C ILE A 255 4.20 -3.72 8.42
N VAL A 256 5.31 -3.23 7.88
CA VAL A 256 6.47 -2.83 8.69
C VAL A 256 6.15 -1.59 9.52
N THR A 257 5.50 -0.59 8.91
CA THR A 257 5.12 0.64 9.61
C THR A 257 4.11 0.37 10.72
N GLU A 258 3.09 -0.42 10.45
CA GLU A 258 2.10 -0.83 11.47
C GLU A 258 2.77 -1.59 12.62
N LYS A 259 3.72 -2.48 12.32
CA LYS A 259 4.46 -3.22 13.34
C LYS A 259 5.33 -2.32 14.20
N VAL A 260 6.09 -1.39 13.59
CA VAL A 260 7.00 -0.49 14.30
C VAL A 260 6.24 0.46 15.21
N PHE A 261 5.13 1.03 14.74
CA PHE A 261 4.32 1.98 15.51
C PHE A 261 3.22 1.32 16.36
N GLY A 262 3.11 -0.01 16.37
CA GLY A 262 2.10 -0.74 17.14
C GLY A 262 0.66 -0.48 16.69
N LEU A 263 0.45 -0.10 15.43
CA LEU A 263 -0.87 0.16 14.87
C LEU A 263 -1.60 -1.15 14.61
N GLN A 264 -2.88 -1.20 15.02
CA GLN A 264 -3.69 -2.39 14.84
C GLN A 264 -4.36 -2.39 13.45
N GLY A 265 -3.54 -2.53 12.39
CA GLY A 265 -3.99 -2.61 11.01
C GLY A 265 -3.97 -4.03 10.44
N VAL A 266 -4.30 -4.13 9.15
CA VAL A 266 -4.33 -5.40 8.39
C VAL A 266 -2.92 -5.97 8.20
N GLY A 267 -1.90 -5.11 8.07
CA GLY A 267 -0.51 -5.53 7.97
C GLY A 267 -0.02 -6.19 9.26
N GLN A 268 -0.36 -5.64 10.42
CA GLN A 268 -0.05 -6.27 11.69
C GLN A 268 -0.83 -7.58 11.89
N LEU A 269 -2.07 -7.64 11.43
CA LEU A 269 -2.88 -8.85 11.47
C LEU A 269 -2.20 -9.99 10.71
N VAL A 270 -1.78 -9.75 9.46
CA VAL A 270 -1.11 -10.80 8.66
C VAL A 270 0.23 -11.19 9.26
N TYR A 271 1.00 -10.24 9.80
CA TYR A 271 2.26 -10.53 10.48
C TYR A 271 2.08 -11.50 11.65
N GLN A 272 1.09 -11.23 12.51
CA GLN A 272 0.74 -12.10 13.64
C GLN A 272 0.26 -13.48 13.17
N SER A 273 -0.57 -13.50 12.13
CA SER A 273 -1.13 -14.74 11.57
C SER A 273 -0.05 -15.62 10.94
N ILE A 274 0.96 -15.05 10.30
CA ILE A 274 2.12 -15.80 9.78
C ILE A 274 2.89 -16.44 10.95
N ALA A 275 3.16 -15.68 12.00
CA ALA A 275 3.90 -16.19 13.17
C ALA A 275 3.17 -17.32 13.90
N LEU A 276 1.82 -17.31 13.87
CA LEU A 276 0.97 -18.30 14.54
C LEU A 276 0.46 -19.41 13.59
N GLY A 277 0.73 -19.31 12.28
CA GLY A 277 0.23 -20.27 11.29
C GLY A 277 -1.27 -20.17 11.00
N ASP A 278 -1.90 -19.03 11.28
CA ASP A 278 -3.33 -18.80 11.06
C ASP A 278 -3.66 -18.64 9.55
N THR A 279 -3.72 -19.76 8.89
CA THR A 279 -3.88 -19.91 7.46
C THR A 279 -5.07 -19.15 6.87
N PRO A 280 -6.31 -19.23 7.38
CA PRO A 280 -7.45 -18.52 6.80
C PRO A 280 -7.25 -17.00 6.80
N VAL A 281 -6.67 -16.44 7.85
CA VAL A 281 -6.37 -15.01 7.93
C VAL A 281 -5.31 -14.60 6.91
N ILE A 282 -4.24 -15.42 6.75
CA ILE A 282 -3.20 -15.16 5.73
C ILE A 282 -3.82 -15.12 4.33
N ILE A 283 -4.67 -16.09 3.99
CA ILE A 283 -5.41 -16.14 2.71
C ILE A 283 -6.25 -14.88 2.55
N GLY A 284 -7.10 -14.58 3.54
CA GLY A 284 -8.04 -13.47 3.49
C GLY A 284 -7.35 -12.12 3.30
N VAL A 285 -6.27 -11.88 4.05
CA VAL A 285 -5.48 -10.64 3.91
C VAL A 285 -4.76 -10.58 2.57
N THR A 286 -4.17 -11.68 2.09
CA THR A 286 -3.50 -11.71 0.78
C THR A 286 -4.48 -11.39 -0.35
N LEU A 287 -5.68 -11.96 -0.31
CA LEU A 287 -6.73 -11.67 -1.29
C LEU A 287 -7.22 -10.22 -1.19
N LEU A 288 -7.36 -9.69 0.02
CA LEU A 288 -7.70 -8.27 0.23
C LEU A 288 -6.64 -7.36 -0.39
N VAL A 289 -5.36 -7.58 -0.09
CA VAL A 289 -4.25 -6.78 -0.64
C VAL A 289 -4.23 -6.86 -2.17
N THR A 290 -4.38 -8.07 -2.73
CA THR A 290 -4.45 -8.25 -4.18
C THR A 290 -5.66 -7.51 -4.78
N SER A 291 -6.81 -7.55 -4.12
CA SER A 291 -8.00 -6.80 -4.55
C SER A 291 -7.76 -5.29 -4.56
N PHE A 292 -7.05 -4.77 -3.56
CA PHE A 292 -6.63 -3.36 -3.52
C PHE A 292 -5.70 -3.00 -4.67
N VAL A 293 -4.68 -3.82 -4.94
CA VAL A 293 -3.75 -3.61 -6.07
C VAL A 293 -4.52 -3.56 -7.39
N VAL A 294 -5.40 -4.52 -7.59
CA VAL A 294 -6.22 -4.61 -8.82
C VAL A 294 -7.17 -3.42 -8.94
N ALA A 295 -7.84 -3.02 -7.86
CA ALA A 295 -8.73 -1.88 -7.86
C ALA A 295 -7.98 -0.56 -8.11
N ALA A 296 -6.82 -0.36 -7.47
CA ALA A 296 -5.98 0.81 -7.70
C ALA A 296 -5.53 0.90 -9.16
N ASN A 297 -5.03 -0.19 -9.73
CA ASN A 297 -4.63 -0.24 -11.14
C ASN A 297 -5.81 0.06 -12.08
N LEU A 298 -6.99 -0.49 -11.79
CA LEU A 298 -8.20 -0.21 -12.59
C LEU A 298 -8.59 1.28 -12.53
N LEU A 299 -8.55 1.89 -11.34
CA LEU A 299 -8.84 3.31 -11.17
C LEU A 299 -7.87 4.19 -11.97
N VAL A 300 -6.59 3.84 -11.97
CA VAL A 300 -5.56 4.54 -12.75
C VAL A 300 -5.78 4.39 -14.24
N ASP A 301 -6.06 3.18 -14.71
CA ASP A 301 -6.35 2.93 -16.13
C ASP A 301 -7.58 3.72 -16.62
N ILE A 302 -8.63 3.81 -15.76
CA ILE A 302 -9.80 4.65 -16.04
C ILE A 302 -9.40 6.12 -16.06
N GLY A 303 -8.65 6.59 -15.07
CA GLY A 303 -8.14 7.96 -14.99
C GLY A 303 -7.31 8.33 -16.23
N TYR A 304 -6.45 7.42 -16.68
CA TYR A 304 -5.68 7.60 -17.91
C TYR A 304 -6.58 7.79 -19.14
N SER A 305 -7.58 6.95 -19.28
CA SER A 305 -8.51 7.01 -20.41
C SER A 305 -9.32 8.32 -20.45
N VAL A 306 -9.44 9.02 -19.30
CA VAL A 306 -10.09 10.34 -19.20
C VAL A 306 -9.10 11.46 -19.50
N LEU A 307 -7.83 11.33 -19.04
CA LEU A 307 -6.80 12.37 -19.21
C LEU A 307 -6.20 12.39 -20.62
N ASP A 308 -6.00 11.23 -21.24
CA ASP A 308 -5.48 11.10 -22.61
C ASP A 308 -6.46 10.35 -23.53
N PRO A 309 -7.26 11.08 -24.35
CA PRO A 309 -8.19 10.47 -25.29
C PRO A 309 -7.53 9.57 -26.36
N ARG A 310 -6.22 9.68 -26.57
CA ARG A 310 -5.49 8.89 -27.59
C ARG A 310 -5.35 7.43 -27.20
N VAL A 311 -5.41 7.11 -25.90
CA VAL A 311 -5.36 5.73 -25.38
C VAL A 311 -6.65 4.95 -25.66
N ARG A 312 -7.73 5.63 -26.06
CA ARG A 312 -9.04 5.01 -26.38
C ARG A 312 -9.04 4.21 -27.68
N LEU A 313 -8.02 4.32 -28.50
CA LEU A 313 -7.96 3.74 -29.87
C LEU A 313 -7.11 2.47 -29.97
N ARG A 314 -6.55 1.98 -28.88
CA ARG A 314 -5.84 0.69 -28.78
C ARG A 314 -6.56 -0.21 -27.76
#